data_0ca6d12d0ae977a5800d82704eb22f32
#
_entry.id   0ca6d12d0ae977a5800d82704eb22f32
#
_cell.length_a   1.000
_cell.length_b   1.000
_cell.length_c   1.000
_cell.angle_alpha   90.00
_cell.angle_beta   90.00
_cell.angle_gamma   90.00
#
_symmetry.space_group_name_H-M   'P 1'
#
loop_
_entity.id
_entity.type
_entity.pdbx_description
1 polymer ?
#
loop_
_entity_poly.entity_id
_entity_poly.type
_entity_poly.pdbx_seq_one_letter_code
_entity_poly.pdbx_strand_id
1 'polypeptide(L)'
;MLVLPSELNTELYPEVIEAITRSNPDETISQIKAAEDFCKSYLFKYDLIALFGNDKADPVVSPTVKDENLKKTIKVIASYWLVRKASPNVNLDLFREDFELMVGNKEIPGWLYDIKEGNISPDWPYKPDNPDTPEDESATNDGVHWSSNQKRTQRF
;
A
#
# COMPACT_ATOMS: atom_id res chain seq x y z
N MET A 1 12.44 -4.76 3.86
CA MET A 1 11.38 -5.65 3.34
C MET A 1 10.40 -5.96 4.47
N LEU A 2 9.11 -5.64 4.29
CA LEU A 2 8.07 -5.78 5.31
C LEU A 2 7.56 -7.23 5.43
N VAL A 3 7.52 -7.96 4.32
CA VAL A 3 7.05 -9.35 4.23
C VAL A 3 8.20 -10.26 3.87
N LEU A 4 8.42 -11.32 4.66
CA LEU A 4 9.44 -12.34 4.37
C LEU A 4 8.91 -13.38 3.36
N PRO A 5 9.76 -14.01 2.54
CA PRO A 5 9.34 -15.05 1.61
C PRO A 5 8.57 -16.21 2.26
N SER A 6 8.95 -16.59 3.49
CA SER A 6 8.26 -17.63 4.26
C SER A 6 6.83 -17.24 4.68
N GLU A 7 6.53 -15.94 4.75
CA GLU A 7 5.18 -15.46 5.10
C GLU A 7 4.19 -15.58 3.93
N LEU A 8 4.67 -15.79 2.69
CA LEU A 8 3.80 -16.12 1.55
C LEU A 8 3.11 -17.47 1.70
N ASN A 9 3.62 -18.35 2.56
CA ASN A 9 3.01 -19.65 2.83
C ASN A 9 1.58 -19.56 3.40
N THR A 10 1.16 -18.39 3.84
CA THR A 10 -0.23 -18.13 4.26
C THR A 10 -1.18 -17.96 3.06
N GLU A 11 -0.66 -17.63 1.89
CA GLU A 11 -1.44 -17.38 0.67
C GLU A 11 -1.24 -18.49 -0.38
N LEU A 12 -0.06 -19.08 -0.43
CA LEU A 12 0.33 -20.15 -1.37
C LEU A 12 1.08 -21.25 -0.65
N TYR A 13 0.78 -22.50 -0.99
CA TYR A 13 1.56 -23.63 -0.48
C TYR A 13 3.02 -23.55 -0.96
N PRO A 14 4.00 -23.90 -0.10
CA PRO A 14 5.43 -23.86 -0.46
C PRO A 14 5.77 -24.59 -1.74
N GLU A 15 5.15 -25.76 -1.96
CA GLU A 15 5.35 -26.59 -3.15
C GLU A 15 4.91 -25.89 -4.44
N VAL A 16 3.86 -25.05 -4.33
CA VAL A 16 3.38 -24.25 -5.46
C VAL A 16 4.36 -23.12 -5.74
N ILE A 17 4.89 -22.45 -4.71
CA ILE A 17 5.90 -21.42 -4.88
C ILE A 17 7.16 -22.00 -5.53
N GLU A 18 7.65 -23.14 -5.04
CA GLU A 18 8.82 -23.83 -5.60
C GLU A 18 8.61 -24.23 -7.06
N ALA A 19 7.43 -24.76 -7.39
CA ALA A 19 7.10 -25.14 -8.77
C ALA A 19 7.05 -23.92 -9.70
N ILE A 20 6.48 -22.81 -9.26
CA ILE A 20 6.36 -21.56 -10.04
C ILE A 20 7.73 -20.92 -10.27
N THR A 21 8.51 -20.80 -9.21
CA THR A 21 9.82 -20.13 -9.24
C THR A 21 10.94 -21.07 -9.71
N ARG A 22 10.64 -22.35 -9.92
CA ARG A 22 11.64 -23.40 -10.23
C ARG A 22 12.74 -23.43 -9.17
N SER A 23 12.35 -23.34 -7.90
CA SER A 23 13.25 -23.28 -6.74
C SER A 23 14.23 -22.10 -6.75
N ASN A 24 13.89 -21.01 -7.46
CA ASN A 24 14.67 -19.77 -7.42
C ASN A 24 14.09 -18.81 -6.37
N PRO A 25 14.72 -18.66 -5.19
CA PRO A 25 14.21 -17.79 -4.12
C PRO A 25 14.28 -16.29 -4.48
N ASP A 26 15.19 -15.88 -5.35
CA ASP A 26 15.34 -14.48 -5.74
C ASP A 26 14.11 -13.96 -6.50
N GLU A 27 13.42 -14.86 -7.19
CA GLU A 27 12.20 -14.52 -7.89
C GLU A 27 11.07 -14.17 -6.91
N THR A 28 10.91 -14.96 -5.85
CA THR A 28 9.94 -14.69 -4.78
C THR A 28 10.23 -13.35 -4.11
N ILE A 29 11.51 -13.10 -3.77
CA ILE A 29 11.95 -11.84 -3.17
C ILE A 29 11.66 -10.66 -4.10
N SER A 30 11.93 -10.82 -5.39
CA SER A 30 11.68 -9.79 -6.39
C SER A 30 10.19 -9.44 -6.50
N GLN A 31 9.30 -10.43 -6.48
CA GLN A 31 7.85 -10.19 -6.54
C GLN A 31 7.33 -9.52 -5.27
N ILE A 32 7.83 -9.90 -4.09
CA ILE A 32 7.47 -9.23 -2.83
C ILE A 32 7.90 -7.76 -2.86
N LYS A 33 9.13 -7.47 -3.27
CA LYS A 33 9.62 -6.08 -3.38
C LYS A 33 8.80 -5.27 -4.39
N ALA A 34 8.45 -5.85 -5.52
CA ALA A 34 7.59 -5.21 -6.50
C ALA A 34 6.20 -4.91 -5.92
N ALA A 35 5.62 -5.83 -5.15
CA ALA A 35 4.34 -5.62 -4.47
C ALA A 35 4.43 -4.54 -3.38
N GLU A 36 5.53 -4.49 -2.62
CA GLU A 36 5.79 -3.40 -1.66
C GLU A 36 5.86 -2.04 -2.37
N ASP A 37 6.60 -1.94 -3.47
CA ASP A 37 6.74 -0.68 -4.22
C ASP A 37 5.42 -0.27 -4.89
N PHE A 38 4.61 -1.25 -5.30
CA PHE A 38 3.26 -0.99 -5.78
C PHE A 38 2.37 -0.42 -4.68
N CYS A 39 2.37 -0.99 -3.48
CA CYS A 39 1.63 -0.45 -2.33
C CYS A 39 2.08 0.98 -1.98
N LYS A 40 3.38 1.26 -2.00
CA LYS A 40 3.92 2.61 -1.75
C LYS A 40 3.34 3.66 -2.70
N SER A 41 3.03 3.29 -3.94
CA SER A 41 2.44 4.21 -4.91
C SER A 41 1.03 4.68 -4.55
N TYR A 42 0.29 3.91 -3.76
CA TYR A 42 -1.02 4.29 -3.22
C TYR A 42 -0.92 5.08 -1.91
N LEU A 43 0.12 4.81 -1.12
CA LEU A 43 0.29 5.29 0.25
C LEU A 43 1.19 6.54 0.34
N PHE A 44 1.30 7.30 -0.73
CA PHE A 44 2.22 8.45 -0.84
C PHE A 44 1.97 9.59 0.16
N LYS A 45 0.77 9.63 0.79
CA LYS A 45 0.39 10.60 1.83
C LYS A 45 1.00 10.28 3.20
N TYR A 46 1.40 9.03 3.41
CA TYR A 46 1.90 8.54 4.69
C TYR A 46 3.43 8.48 4.73
N ASP A 47 3.98 8.36 5.93
CA ASP A 47 5.41 8.14 6.13
C ASP A 47 5.79 6.71 5.68
N LEU A 48 6.31 6.61 4.45
CA LEU A 48 6.71 5.33 3.87
C LEU A 48 7.87 4.67 4.61
N ILE A 49 8.71 5.44 5.32
CA ILE A 49 9.80 4.87 6.13
C ILE A 49 9.21 4.22 7.37
N ALA A 50 8.24 4.85 8.00
CA ALA A 50 7.54 4.27 9.15
C ALA A 50 6.79 2.98 8.77
N LEU A 51 6.19 2.93 7.57
CA LEU A 51 5.40 1.79 7.10
C LEU A 51 6.26 0.62 6.58
N PHE A 52 7.28 0.89 5.78
CA PHE A 52 8.05 -0.13 5.04
C PHE A 52 9.50 -0.26 5.51
N GLY A 53 9.99 0.69 6.29
CA GLY A 53 11.41 0.79 6.62
C GLY A 53 12.23 1.34 5.45
N ASN A 54 13.55 1.33 5.64
CA ASN A 54 14.50 1.71 4.60
C ASN A 54 15.72 0.77 4.63
N ASP A 55 15.72 -0.21 3.74
CA ASP A 55 16.80 -1.20 3.62
C ASP A 55 18.10 -0.61 3.04
N LYS A 56 18.03 0.58 2.43
CA LYS A 56 19.16 1.27 1.81
C LYS A 56 19.84 2.28 2.74
N ALA A 57 19.24 2.55 3.91
CA ALA A 57 19.82 3.43 4.89
C ALA A 57 20.96 2.74 5.63
N ASP A 58 21.94 3.52 6.11
CA ASP A 58 23.01 3.05 6.98
C ASP A 58 22.98 3.88 8.28
N PRO A 59 22.56 3.29 9.40
CA PRO A 59 22.06 1.92 9.57
C PRO A 59 20.68 1.68 8.93
N VAL A 60 20.37 0.41 8.62
CA VAL A 60 19.07 -0.02 8.09
C VAL A 60 17.96 0.37 9.05
N VAL A 61 16.90 1.00 8.53
CA VAL A 61 15.74 1.43 9.32
C VAL A 61 14.62 0.42 9.16
N SER A 62 14.23 -0.20 10.27
CA SER A 62 13.09 -1.12 10.29
C SER A 62 11.76 -0.38 10.33
N PRO A 63 10.66 -0.97 9.80
CA PRO A 63 9.32 -0.39 9.92
C PRO A 63 8.92 -0.26 11.39
N THR A 64 8.32 0.86 11.75
CA THR A 64 7.82 1.13 13.11
C THR A 64 6.33 0.81 13.23
N VAL A 65 5.57 0.91 12.14
CA VAL A 65 4.16 0.55 12.06
C VAL A 65 4.05 -0.95 11.79
N LYS A 66 3.25 -1.63 12.62
CA LYS A 66 2.93 -3.05 12.44
C LYS A 66 1.47 -3.16 12.04
N ASP A 67 1.22 -3.29 10.75
CA ASP A 67 -0.13 -3.43 10.21
C ASP A 67 -0.25 -4.75 9.44
N GLU A 68 -1.09 -5.65 9.94
CA GLU A 68 -1.28 -6.96 9.34
C GLU A 68 -2.11 -6.91 8.05
N ASN A 69 -2.98 -5.89 7.87
CA ASN A 69 -3.71 -5.71 6.62
C ASN A 69 -2.77 -5.26 5.50
N LEU A 70 -1.81 -4.38 5.82
CA LEU A 70 -0.79 -3.99 4.85
C LEU A 70 0.08 -5.18 4.43
N LYS A 71 0.51 -6.01 5.40
CA LYS A 71 1.24 -7.25 5.10
C LYS A 71 0.40 -8.22 4.25
N LYS A 72 -0.87 -8.41 4.64
CA LYS A 72 -1.82 -9.25 3.88
C LYS A 72 -1.94 -8.77 2.44
N THR A 73 -2.10 -7.47 2.25
CA THR A 73 -2.22 -6.85 0.92
C THR A 73 -0.98 -7.12 0.06
N ILE A 74 0.22 -6.93 0.61
CA ILE A 74 1.47 -7.23 -0.11
C ILE A 74 1.54 -8.71 -0.49
N LYS A 75 1.18 -9.61 0.44
CA LYS A 75 1.18 -11.07 0.17
C LYS A 75 0.20 -11.45 -0.94
N VAL A 76 -1.02 -10.91 -0.91
CA VAL A 76 -2.03 -11.16 -1.95
C VAL A 76 -1.55 -10.68 -3.32
N ILE A 77 -1.00 -9.46 -3.39
CA ILE A 77 -0.47 -8.91 -4.65
C ILE A 77 0.68 -9.76 -5.20
N ALA A 78 1.66 -10.09 -4.36
CA ALA A 78 2.81 -10.90 -4.75
C ALA A 78 2.38 -12.30 -5.21
N SER A 79 1.45 -12.92 -4.49
CA SER A 79 0.91 -14.24 -4.82
C SER A 79 0.15 -14.24 -6.15
N TYR A 80 -0.69 -13.24 -6.39
CA TYR A 80 -1.39 -13.07 -7.66
C TYR A 80 -0.41 -12.97 -8.84
N TRP A 81 0.64 -12.16 -8.71
CA TRP A 81 1.62 -12.00 -9.77
C TRP A 81 2.46 -13.27 -10.02
N LEU A 82 2.81 -14.00 -8.94
CA LEU A 82 3.49 -15.29 -9.06
C LEU A 82 2.62 -16.30 -9.80
N VAL A 83 1.37 -16.49 -9.36
CA VAL A 83 0.46 -17.47 -9.96
C VAL A 83 0.13 -17.11 -11.40
N ARG A 84 -0.09 -15.83 -11.72
CA ARG A 84 -0.33 -15.37 -13.09
C ARG A 84 0.80 -15.69 -14.04
N LYS A 85 2.05 -15.72 -13.55
CA LYS A 85 3.22 -16.06 -14.33
C LYS A 85 3.33 -17.58 -14.60
N ALA A 86 2.82 -18.40 -13.70
CA ALA A 86 3.16 -19.81 -13.63
C ALA A 86 2.51 -20.70 -14.69
N SER A 87 1.25 -20.44 -15.06
CA SER A 87 0.55 -21.34 -15.98
C SER A 87 -0.74 -20.72 -16.54
N PRO A 88 -0.99 -20.88 -17.85
CA PRO A 88 -2.27 -20.52 -18.45
C PRO A 88 -3.44 -21.40 -17.99
N ASN A 89 -3.18 -22.50 -17.27
CA ASN A 89 -4.18 -23.48 -16.85
C ASN A 89 -4.59 -23.35 -15.36
N VAL A 90 -4.03 -22.42 -14.60
CA VAL A 90 -4.44 -22.17 -13.21
C VAL A 90 -5.70 -21.32 -13.23
N ASN A 91 -6.72 -21.69 -12.44
CA ASN A 91 -7.87 -20.83 -12.22
C ASN A 91 -7.42 -19.59 -11.44
N LEU A 92 -7.29 -18.48 -12.15
CA LEU A 92 -6.85 -17.20 -11.59
C LEU A 92 -7.99 -16.39 -10.96
N ASP A 93 -9.24 -16.83 -11.08
CA ASP A 93 -10.39 -16.01 -10.70
C ASP A 93 -10.38 -15.67 -9.21
N LEU A 94 -10.13 -16.66 -8.34
CA LEU A 94 -10.05 -16.42 -6.90
C LEU A 94 -8.91 -15.44 -6.53
N PHE A 95 -7.73 -15.65 -7.11
CA PHE A 95 -6.59 -14.76 -6.86
C PHE A 95 -6.83 -13.35 -7.39
N ARG A 96 -7.59 -13.22 -8.47
CA ARG A 96 -7.97 -11.94 -9.04
C ARG A 96 -9.00 -11.24 -8.16
N GLU A 97 -9.99 -11.94 -7.64
CA GLU A 97 -10.97 -11.41 -6.70
C GLU A 97 -10.29 -10.89 -5.43
N ASP A 98 -9.38 -11.66 -4.84
CA ASP A 98 -8.60 -11.23 -3.68
C ASP A 98 -7.72 -10.00 -4.00
N PHE A 99 -7.08 -9.99 -5.17
CA PHE A 99 -6.31 -8.84 -5.63
C PHE A 99 -7.18 -7.59 -5.80
N GLU A 100 -8.35 -7.71 -6.43
CA GLU A 100 -9.28 -6.60 -6.63
C GLU A 100 -9.82 -6.07 -5.30
N LEU A 101 -10.12 -6.95 -4.34
CA LEU A 101 -10.55 -6.58 -2.99
C LEU A 101 -9.47 -5.77 -2.24
N MET A 102 -8.20 -6.14 -2.41
CA MET A 102 -7.09 -5.44 -1.72
C MET A 102 -6.66 -4.17 -2.45
N VAL A 103 -6.64 -4.16 -3.77
CA VAL A 103 -6.14 -3.02 -4.55
C VAL A 103 -7.25 -2.03 -4.89
N GLY A 104 -8.32 -2.51 -5.51
CA GLY A 104 -9.41 -1.67 -6.00
C GLY A 104 -9.04 -0.75 -7.15
N ASN A 105 -10.04 -0.05 -7.65
CA ASN A 105 -9.91 1.02 -8.64
C ASN A 105 -11.13 1.97 -8.54
N LYS A 106 -11.28 2.89 -9.48
CA LYS A 106 -12.38 3.86 -9.49
C LYS A 106 -13.78 3.22 -9.54
N GLU A 107 -13.89 2.04 -10.15
CA GLU A 107 -15.18 1.34 -10.37
C GLU A 107 -15.39 0.24 -9.31
N ILE A 108 -14.33 -0.40 -8.89
CA ILE A 108 -14.34 -1.50 -7.92
C ILE A 108 -13.66 -1.03 -6.64
N PRO A 109 -14.41 -0.85 -5.53
CA PRO A 109 -13.82 -0.45 -4.26
C PRO A 109 -12.81 -1.51 -3.79
N GLY A 110 -11.69 -1.05 -3.24
CA GLY A 110 -10.65 -1.90 -2.67
C GLY A 110 -9.84 -1.15 -1.63
N TRP A 111 -9.26 -1.88 -0.72
CA TRP A 111 -8.66 -1.32 0.48
C TRP A 111 -7.57 -0.25 0.19
N LEU A 112 -6.62 -0.51 -0.72
CA LEU A 112 -5.58 0.47 -1.07
C LEU A 112 -6.15 1.70 -1.77
N TYR A 113 -7.10 1.49 -2.68
CA TYR A 113 -7.72 2.59 -3.40
C TYR A 113 -8.52 3.49 -2.45
N ASP A 114 -9.26 2.89 -1.52
CA ASP A 114 -10.05 3.63 -0.53
C ASP A 114 -9.16 4.44 0.44
N ILE A 115 -7.99 3.92 0.81
CA ILE A 115 -6.99 4.70 1.58
C ILE A 115 -6.45 5.87 0.74
N LYS A 116 -6.12 5.63 -0.52
CA LYS A 116 -5.62 6.67 -1.42
C LYS A 116 -6.62 7.82 -1.57
N GLU A 117 -7.91 7.51 -1.76
CA GLU A 117 -8.98 8.49 -1.91
C GLU A 117 -9.41 9.12 -0.57
N GLY A 118 -9.01 8.53 0.57
CA GLY A 118 -9.34 9.01 1.91
C GLY A 118 -10.68 8.50 2.45
N ASN A 119 -11.28 7.49 1.80
CA ASN A 119 -12.49 6.81 2.30
C ASN A 119 -12.18 5.99 3.56
N ILE A 120 -10.96 5.46 3.64
CA ILE A 120 -10.40 4.78 4.81
C ILE A 120 -9.18 5.56 5.25
N SER A 121 -9.09 5.87 6.54
CA SER A 121 -7.95 6.56 7.15
C SER A 121 -7.38 5.69 8.27
N PRO A 122 -6.36 4.85 7.99
CA PRO A 122 -5.65 4.11 9.02
C PRO A 122 -4.94 5.07 9.97
N ASP A 123 -4.74 4.63 11.22
CA ASP A 123 -3.97 5.40 12.22
C ASP A 123 -2.45 5.24 11.97
N TRP A 124 -2.01 5.74 10.81
CA TRP A 124 -0.62 5.74 10.40
C TRP A 124 -0.04 7.15 10.40
N PRO A 125 1.26 7.30 10.67
CA PRO A 125 1.90 8.60 10.57
C PRO A 125 1.87 9.12 9.13
N TYR A 126 1.50 10.38 8.97
CA TYR A 126 1.59 11.07 7.69
C TYR A 126 3.05 11.38 7.35
N LYS A 127 3.29 11.59 6.06
CA LYS A 127 4.58 12.04 5.58
C LYS A 127 4.99 13.31 6.34
N PRO A 128 6.19 13.37 6.93
CA PRO A 128 6.65 14.58 7.58
C PRO A 128 6.71 15.74 6.59
N ASP A 129 6.29 16.92 7.05
CA ASP A 129 6.35 18.13 6.23
C ASP A 129 7.77 18.38 5.75
N ASN A 130 7.91 18.65 4.47
CA ASN A 130 9.21 19.03 3.91
C ASN A 130 9.45 20.51 4.30
N PRO A 131 10.53 20.82 5.05
CA PRO A 131 10.84 22.22 5.44
C PRO A 131 11.08 23.14 4.25
N ASP A 132 11.35 22.58 3.06
CA ASP A 132 11.52 23.33 1.82
C ASP A 132 10.20 23.54 1.05
N THR A 133 9.08 23.01 1.56
CA THR A 133 7.76 23.23 0.95
C THR A 133 7.25 24.61 1.35
N PRO A 134 6.79 25.48 0.42
CA PRO A 134 6.21 26.77 0.75
C PRO A 134 5.08 26.61 1.79
N GLU A 135 5.01 27.54 2.75
CA GLU A 135 4.03 27.51 3.86
C GLU A 135 2.57 27.34 3.39
N ASP A 136 2.28 27.74 2.16
CA ASP A 136 0.95 27.63 1.55
C ASP A 136 0.52 26.17 1.27
N GLU A 137 1.47 25.24 1.14
CA GLU A 137 1.16 23.82 0.92
C GLU A 137 1.02 23.04 2.24
N SER A 138 1.66 23.51 3.32
CA SER A 138 1.52 22.90 4.65
C SER A 138 0.18 23.25 5.30
N ALA A 139 -0.41 24.37 4.92
CA ALA A 139 -1.69 24.86 5.45
C ALA A 139 -2.91 24.07 4.96
N THR A 140 -2.76 23.17 4.01
CA THR A 140 -3.89 22.40 3.45
C THR A 140 -4.43 21.32 4.38
N ASN A 141 -3.76 21.05 5.51
CA ASN A 141 -4.26 20.12 6.54
C ASN A 141 -4.99 20.79 7.69
N ASP A 142 -4.96 22.10 7.78
CA ASP A 142 -5.81 22.82 8.71
C ASP A 142 -7.19 22.97 8.06
N GLY A 143 -8.15 22.31 8.69
CA GLY A 143 -9.50 22.13 8.19
C GLY A 143 -10.07 23.38 7.52
N VAL A 144 -10.82 23.15 6.47
CA VAL A 144 -11.54 24.16 5.70
C VAL A 144 -12.16 25.18 6.63
N HIS A 145 -11.51 26.31 6.79
CA HIS A 145 -12.08 27.47 7.47
C HIS A 145 -13.20 28.04 6.59
N TRP A 146 -14.38 27.55 6.83
CA TRP A 146 -15.59 28.22 6.35
C TRP A 146 -15.73 29.53 7.09
N SER A 147 -15.12 30.60 6.59
CA SER A 147 -15.54 31.94 6.97
C SER A 147 -16.87 32.20 6.29
N SER A 148 -17.95 32.02 7.04
CA SER A 148 -19.24 32.49 6.58
C SER A 148 -19.16 34.04 6.48
N ASN A 149 -19.25 34.55 5.26
CA ASN A 149 -19.42 35.99 5.04
C ASN A 149 -20.57 36.48 5.89
N GLN A 150 -20.29 37.42 6.78
CA GLN A 150 -21.33 38.12 7.55
C GLN A 150 -22.37 38.64 6.58
N LYS A 151 -23.61 38.21 6.78
CA LYS A 151 -24.75 38.77 6.06
C LYS A 151 -24.69 40.30 6.18
N ARG A 152 -24.53 40.98 5.06
CA ARG A 152 -24.74 42.42 5.00
C ARG A 152 -26.15 42.68 5.52
N THR A 153 -26.25 43.30 6.70
CA THR A 153 -27.50 43.90 7.16
C THR A 153 -27.86 45.01 6.20
N GLN A 154 -28.86 44.78 5.35
CA GLN A 154 -29.49 45.85 4.60
C GLN A 154 -30.12 46.79 5.62
N ARG A 155 -29.56 47.98 5.75
CA ARG A 155 -30.26 49.10 6.35
C ARG A 155 -31.10 49.74 5.26
N PHE A 156 -32.39 49.74 5.48
CA PHE A 156 -33.32 50.63 4.81
C PHE A 156 -33.22 52.01 5.45
#